data_4c5fc8e7fec4cfc38104d5f2596cea12
#
_entry.id   4c5fc8e7fec4cfc38104d5f2596cea12
#
_cell.length_a   1.000
_cell.length_b   1.000
_cell.length_c   1.000
_cell.angle_alpha   90.00
_cell.angle_beta   90.00
_cell.angle_gamma   90.00
#
_symmetry.space_group_name_H-M   'P 1'
#
loop_
_entity.id
_entity.type
_entity.pdbx_description
1 polymer ?
#
loop_
_entity_poly.entity_id
_entity_poly.type
_entity_poly.pdbx_seq_one_letter_code
_entity_poly.pdbx_strand_id
1 'polypeptide(L)'
;MECNVVDQLSSLLIDVSELNIDPANARLHSRQNLDAIKTSLRKLGQHVPIVVQKEGMIVRVGNARLAAAKELGWTHIAAVVIDENNVDAVARAIADNRTGEMSHWDYDVLEETIKALDGEGWGDDLTSFWTETELQGFGIHQDSSTEIDLTDPNDDGSPSGFASGPQFVDKNEVLITGEKGILESETFLTGLADFCSSFDLKYKVR
;
A
#
# COMPACT_ATOMS: atom_id res chain seq x y z
N MET A 1 -5.74 -8.76 -22.84
CA MET A 1 -4.54 -9.50 -22.36
C MET A 1 -5.04 -10.67 -21.52
N GLU A 2 -4.46 -11.86 -21.68
CA GLU A 2 -4.81 -12.99 -20.80
C GLU A 2 -4.50 -12.63 -19.34
N CYS A 3 -5.38 -13.04 -18.42
CA CYS A 3 -5.18 -12.81 -17.00
C CYS A 3 -4.01 -13.68 -16.48
N ASN A 4 -3.15 -13.11 -15.64
CA ASN A 4 -2.13 -13.87 -14.92
C ASN A 4 -2.70 -14.31 -13.56
N VAL A 5 -3.20 -15.53 -13.49
CA VAL A 5 -3.84 -16.11 -12.29
C VAL A 5 -3.22 -17.46 -12.01
N VAL A 6 -2.91 -17.76 -10.76
CA VAL A 6 -2.33 -19.04 -10.38
C VAL A 6 -3.30 -20.19 -10.68
N ASP A 7 -2.79 -21.36 -11.07
CA ASP A 7 -3.58 -22.51 -11.54
C ASP A 7 -4.71 -22.91 -10.58
N GLN A 8 -4.45 -22.82 -9.27
CA GLN A 8 -5.39 -23.19 -8.23
C GLN A 8 -6.67 -22.33 -8.21
N LEU A 9 -6.64 -21.15 -8.82
CA LEU A 9 -7.77 -20.23 -8.91
C LEU A 9 -8.47 -20.27 -10.27
N SER A 10 -8.03 -21.08 -11.22
CA SER A 10 -8.57 -21.13 -12.58
C SER A 10 -10.07 -21.45 -12.63
N SER A 11 -10.57 -22.23 -11.68
CA SER A 11 -12.01 -22.54 -11.58
C SER A 11 -12.87 -21.40 -11.04
N LEU A 12 -12.26 -20.33 -10.55
CA LEU A 12 -12.92 -19.15 -9.96
C LEU A 12 -12.94 -17.95 -10.92
N LEU A 13 -12.54 -18.11 -12.17
CA LEU A 13 -12.47 -17.03 -13.14
C LEU A 13 -13.86 -16.52 -13.51
N ILE A 14 -14.04 -15.21 -13.39
CA ILE A 14 -15.25 -14.47 -13.79
C ILE A 14 -14.84 -13.37 -14.75
N ASP A 15 -15.68 -13.09 -15.75
CA ASP A 15 -15.46 -11.98 -16.67
C ASP A 15 -15.48 -10.64 -15.90
N VAL A 16 -14.43 -9.85 -16.11
CA VAL A 16 -14.27 -8.53 -15.44
C VAL A 16 -15.42 -7.57 -15.79
N SER A 17 -16.07 -7.75 -16.95
CA SER A 17 -17.21 -6.94 -17.38
C SER A 17 -18.49 -7.21 -16.59
N GLU A 18 -18.61 -8.39 -15.97
CA GLU A 18 -19.77 -8.76 -15.13
C GLU A 18 -19.68 -8.14 -13.71
N LEU A 19 -18.51 -7.60 -13.32
CA LEU A 19 -18.24 -7.18 -11.97
C LEU A 19 -18.41 -5.67 -11.79
N ASN A 20 -19.14 -5.31 -10.74
CA ASN A 20 -19.38 -3.94 -10.32
C ASN A 20 -18.50 -3.58 -9.11
N ILE A 21 -17.85 -2.40 -9.19
CA ILE A 21 -17.16 -1.81 -8.03
C ILE A 21 -18.21 -1.44 -6.99
N ASP A 22 -17.89 -1.66 -5.72
CA ASP A 22 -18.76 -1.27 -4.61
C ASP A 22 -18.92 0.26 -4.53
N PRO A 23 -20.11 0.81 -4.78
CA PRO A 23 -20.33 2.25 -4.67
C PRO A 23 -20.23 2.77 -3.21
N ALA A 24 -20.31 1.88 -2.22
CA ALA A 24 -20.15 2.18 -0.81
C ALA A 24 -18.74 1.84 -0.27
N ASN A 25 -17.77 1.60 -1.16
CA ASN A 25 -16.40 1.32 -0.74
C ASN A 25 -15.80 2.53 -0.03
N ALA A 26 -15.56 2.39 1.27
CA ALA A 26 -14.99 3.45 2.10
C ALA A 26 -13.46 3.60 1.93
N ARG A 27 -12.78 2.63 1.27
CA ARG A 27 -11.34 2.64 1.10
C ARG A 27 -10.95 3.33 -0.21
N LEU A 28 -10.20 4.41 -0.09
CA LEU A 28 -9.60 5.11 -1.22
C LEU A 28 -8.24 4.51 -1.56
N HIS A 29 -7.92 4.46 -2.83
CA HIS A 29 -6.65 3.93 -3.33
C HIS A 29 -5.91 5.02 -4.10
N SER A 30 -4.70 5.35 -3.64
CA SER A 30 -3.82 6.26 -4.37
C SER A 30 -3.34 5.64 -5.68
N ARG A 31 -2.83 6.46 -6.59
CA ARG A 31 -2.22 5.99 -7.84
C ARG A 31 -1.06 5.03 -7.56
N GLN A 32 -0.19 5.39 -6.62
CA GLN A 32 0.92 4.54 -6.19
C GLN A 32 0.43 3.15 -5.71
N ASN A 33 -0.63 3.10 -4.90
CA ASN A 33 -1.20 1.82 -4.46
C ASN A 33 -1.71 0.97 -5.63
N LEU A 34 -2.40 1.59 -6.62
CA LEU A 34 -2.84 0.88 -7.81
C LEU A 34 -1.68 0.37 -8.66
N ASP A 35 -0.61 1.15 -8.80
CA ASP A 35 0.58 0.76 -9.54
C ASP A 35 1.32 -0.39 -8.86
N ALA A 36 1.43 -0.38 -7.53
CA ALA A 36 1.94 -1.50 -6.75
C ALA A 36 1.12 -2.79 -6.97
N ILE A 37 -0.21 -2.70 -6.93
CA ILE A 37 -1.07 -3.84 -7.19
C ILE A 37 -0.89 -4.35 -8.63
N LYS A 38 -0.78 -3.47 -9.62
CA LYS A 38 -0.53 -3.86 -11.02
C LYS A 38 0.81 -4.59 -11.17
N THR A 39 1.86 -4.09 -10.53
CA THR A 39 3.18 -4.75 -10.51
C THR A 39 3.08 -6.14 -9.89
N SER A 40 2.41 -6.27 -8.74
CA SER A 40 2.15 -7.56 -8.11
C SER A 40 1.40 -8.53 -9.04
N LEU A 41 0.31 -8.08 -9.67
CA LEU A 41 -0.48 -8.90 -10.59
C LEU A 41 0.29 -9.32 -11.84
N ARG A 42 1.15 -8.45 -12.39
CA ARG A 42 1.98 -8.80 -13.55
C ARG A 42 3.02 -9.84 -13.20
N LYS A 43 3.70 -9.67 -12.08
CA LYS A 43 4.89 -10.44 -11.71
C LYS A 43 4.54 -11.75 -11.01
N LEU A 44 3.62 -11.71 -10.06
CA LEU A 44 3.24 -12.85 -9.23
C LEU A 44 1.93 -13.51 -9.67
N GLY A 45 1.14 -12.82 -10.49
CA GLY A 45 -0.21 -13.25 -10.78
C GLY A 45 -1.18 -13.02 -9.62
N GLN A 46 -2.46 -13.26 -9.88
CA GLN A 46 -3.46 -13.27 -8.82
C GLN A 46 -3.40 -14.60 -8.06
N HIS A 47 -3.09 -14.55 -6.78
CA HIS A 47 -3.02 -15.69 -5.85
C HIS A 47 -4.06 -15.63 -4.73
N VAL A 48 -4.77 -14.50 -4.59
CA VAL A 48 -5.88 -14.32 -3.65
C VAL A 48 -7.11 -13.87 -4.44
N PRO A 49 -8.24 -14.61 -4.41
CA PRO A 49 -9.45 -14.20 -5.11
C PRO A 49 -10.03 -12.92 -4.51
N ILE A 50 -10.78 -12.17 -5.30
CA ILE A 50 -11.65 -11.10 -4.81
C ILE A 50 -12.95 -11.71 -4.27
N VAL A 51 -13.68 -10.97 -3.41
CA VAL A 51 -14.97 -11.43 -2.89
C VAL A 51 -16.08 -10.59 -3.48
N VAL A 52 -17.06 -11.27 -4.05
CA VAL A 52 -18.19 -10.69 -4.78
C VAL A 52 -19.50 -11.08 -4.10
N GLN A 53 -20.33 -10.10 -3.78
CA GLN A 53 -21.71 -10.34 -3.40
C GLN A 53 -22.50 -10.75 -4.64
N LYS A 54 -23.21 -11.86 -4.57
CA LYS A 54 -23.98 -12.41 -5.70
C LYS A 54 -25.04 -11.44 -6.22
N GLU A 55 -25.76 -10.78 -5.29
CA GLU A 55 -26.73 -9.76 -5.66
C GLU A 55 -26.03 -8.54 -6.23
N GLY A 56 -26.27 -8.27 -7.50
CA GLY A 56 -25.66 -7.15 -8.24
C GLY A 56 -24.20 -7.35 -8.62
N MET A 57 -23.60 -8.51 -8.39
CA MET A 57 -22.20 -8.82 -8.69
C MET A 57 -21.25 -7.73 -8.19
N ILE A 58 -21.47 -7.29 -6.94
CA ILE A 58 -20.74 -6.18 -6.31
C ILE A 58 -19.48 -6.72 -5.63
N VAL A 59 -18.32 -6.15 -5.96
CA VAL A 59 -17.04 -6.52 -5.34
C VAL A 59 -16.96 -5.91 -3.96
N ARG A 60 -17.04 -6.72 -2.91
CA ARG A 60 -16.96 -6.29 -1.50
C ARG A 60 -15.53 -6.28 -0.97
N VAL A 61 -14.67 -7.22 -1.43
CA VAL A 61 -13.26 -7.26 -1.06
C VAL A 61 -12.41 -7.32 -2.33
N GLY A 62 -11.44 -6.43 -2.45
CA GLY A 62 -10.50 -6.39 -3.58
C GLY A 62 -10.89 -5.42 -4.69
N ASN A 63 -11.62 -4.34 -4.40
CA ASN A 63 -11.96 -3.28 -5.36
C ASN A 63 -10.74 -2.72 -6.11
N ALA A 64 -9.64 -2.46 -5.40
CA ALA A 64 -8.39 -2.02 -6.02
C ALA A 64 -7.78 -3.07 -6.94
N ARG A 65 -7.89 -4.37 -6.58
CA ARG A 65 -7.43 -5.46 -7.45
C ARG A 65 -8.25 -5.56 -8.72
N LEU A 66 -9.57 -5.38 -8.63
CA LEU A 66 -10.43 -5.28 -9.82
C LEU A 66 -10.07 -4.07 -10.69
N ALA A 67 -9.86 -2.89 -10.08
CA ALA A 67 -9.46 -1.69 -10.81
C ALA A 67 -8.11 -1.89 -11.52
N ALA A 68 -7.12 -2.44 -10.83
CA ALA A 68 -5.81 -2.76 -11.40
C ALA A 68 -5.91 -3.78 -12.56
N ALA A 69 -6.72 -4.83 -12.42
CA ALA A 69 -6.97 -5.81 -13.47
C ALA A 69 -7.62 -5.17 -14.71
N LYS A 70 -8.59 -4.27 -14.54
CA LYS A 70 -9.19 -3.48 -15.61
C LYS A 70 -8.16 -2.61 -16.35
N GLU A 71 -7.30 -1.90 -15.62
CA GLU A 71 -6.21 -1.10 -16.21
C GLU A 71 -5.17 -1.95 -16.95
N LEU A 72 -4.93 -3.18 -16.50
CA LEU A 72 -4.07 -4.14 -17.17
C LEU A 72 -4.71 -4.76 -18.41
N GLY A 73 -5.99 -4.49 -18.67
CA GLY A 73 -6.74 -5.08 -19.79
C GLY A 73 -7.04 -6.57 -19.61
N TRP A 74 -7.13 -7.05 -18.36
CA TRP A 74 -7.55 -8.42 -18.08
C TRP A 74 -9.01 -8.62 -18.46
N THR A 75 -9.31 -9.77 -19.06
CA THR A 75 -10.69 -10.16 -19.39
C THR A 75 -11.36 -10.93 -18.26
N HIS A 76 -10.57 -11.62 -17.42
CA HIS A 76 -11.07 -12.42 -16.31
C HIS A 76 -10.27 -12.14 -15.03
N ILE A 77 -10.90 -12.38 -13.90
CA ILE A 77 -10.31 -12.28 -12.56
C ILE A 77 -10.87 -13.40 -11.68
N ALA A 78 -10.06 -13.97 -10.82
CA ALA A 78 -10.54 -14.99 -9.88
C ALA A 78 -11.34 -14.35 -8.74
N ALA A 79 -12.56 -14.83 -8.53
CA ALA A 79 -13.50 -14.30 -7.57
C ALA A 79 -14.29 -15.42 -6.85
N VAL A 80 -14.53 -15.22 -5.55
CA VAL A 80 -15.46 -16.01 -4.77
C VAL A 80 -16.79 -15.26 -4.70
N VAL A 81 -17.85 -15.87 -5.23
CA VAL A 81 -19.20 -15.28 -5.17
C VAL A 81 -19.92 -15.81 -3.94
N ILE A 82 -20.38 -14.90 -3.09
CA ILE A 82 -21.08 -15.22 -1.84
C ILE A 82 -22.53 -14.76 -1.95
N ASP A 83 -23.45 -15.67 -1.61
CA ASP A 83 -24.88 -15.38 -1.52
C ASP A 83 -25.18 -14.95 -0.07
N GLU A 84 -25.11 -13.64 0.16
CA GLU A 84 -25.30 -13.04 1.50
C GLU A 84 -26.10 -11.73 1.38
N ASN A 85 -26.73 -11.33 2.48
CA ASN A 85 -27.45 -10.06 2.54
C ASN A 85 -26.47 -8.86 2.51
N ASN A 86 -26.99 -7.67 2.20
CA ASN A 86 -26.17 -6.46 2.06
C ASN A 86 -25.46 -6.04 3.36
N VAL A 87 -26.06 -6.29 4.53
CA VAL A 87 -25.48 -5.92 5.83
C VAL A 87 -24.22 -6.74 6.10
N ASP A 88 -24.30 -8.05 5.91
CA ASP A 88 -23.17 -8.96 6.12
C ASP A 88 -22.06 -8.71 5.08
N ALA A 89 -22.44 -8.43 3.82
CA ALA A 89 -21.49 -8.09 2.75
C ALA A 89 -20.69 -6.82 3.07
N VAL A 90 -21.35 -5.76 3.56
CA VAL A 90 -20.70 -4.52 3.98
C VAL A 90 -19.84 -4.73 5.22
N ALA A 91 -20.35 -5.48 6.22
CA ALA A 91 -19.56 -5.81 7.41
C ALA A 91 -18.28 -6.57 7.07
N ARG A 92 -18.36 -7.54 6.15
CA ARG A 92 -17.19 -8.26 5.61
C ARG A 92 -16.17 -7.33 5.01
N ALA A 93 -16.59 -6.38 4.16
CA ALA A 93 -15.71 -5.42 3.51
C ALA A 93 -14.97 -4.53 4.53
N ILE A 94 -15.68 -4.08 5.57
CA ILE A 94 -15.09 -3.28 6.65
C ILE A 94 -14.12 -4.11 7.48
N ALA A 95 -14.52 -5.34 7.87
CA ALA A 95 -13.69 -6.22 8.68
C ALA A 95 -12.38 -6.58 7.97
N ASP A 96 -12.43 -6.92 6.67
CA ASP A 96 -11.24 -7.25 5.87
C ASP A 96 -10.25 -6.07 5.84
N ASN A 97 -10.73 -4.87 5.54
CA ASN A 97 -9.91 -3.67 5.53
C ASN A 97 -9.31 -3.39 6.93
N ARG A 98 -10.14 -3.45 7.98
CA ARG A 98 -9.71 -3.08 9.33
C ARG A 98 -8.72 -4.05 9.93
N THR A 99 -8.89 -5.35 9.71
CA THR A 99 -7.94 -6.36 10.20
C THR A 99 -6.57 -6.22 9.56
N GLY A 100 -6.50 -5.84 8.29
CA GLY A 100 -5.22 -5.52 7.63
C GLY A 100 -4.52 -4.31 8.23
N GLU A 101 -5.28 -3.27 8.62
CA GLU A 101 -4.73 -2.07 9.25
C GLU A 101 -4.24 -2.28 10.69
N MET A 102 -4.74 -3.29 11.39
CA MET A 102 -4.34 -3.60 12.77
C MET A 102 -2.99 -4.32 12.86
N SER A 103 -2.50 -4.85 11.76
CA SER A 103 -1.18 -5.48 11.70
C SER A 103 -0.09 -4.42 11.47
N HIS A 104 1.13 -4.73 11.90
CA HIS A 104 2.32 -3.92 11.68
C HIS A 104 3.50 -4.81 11.32
N TRP A 105 4.51 -4.20 10.72
CA TRP A 105 5.72 -4.91 10.33
C TRP A 105 6.66 -5.08 11.53
N ASP A 106 7.31 -6.24 11.60
CA ASP A 106 8.58 -6.39 12.31
C ASP A 106 9.66 -5.83 11.38
N TYR A 107 10.15 -4.65 11.69
CA TYR A 107 11.05 -3.92 10.79
C TYR A 107 12.43 -4.57 10.66
N ASP A 108 12.92 -5.28 11.67
CA ASP A 108 14.19 -5.99 11.59
C ASP A 108 14.10 -7.15 10.59
N VAL A 109 13.03 -7.94 10.70
CA VAL A 109 12.75 -9.06 9.78
C VAL A 109 12.43 -8.54 8.37
N LEU A 110 11.70 -7.42 8.27
CA LEU A 110 11.36 -6.81 7.00
C LEU A 110 12.60 -6.33 6.25
N GLU A 111 13.54 -5.65 6.94
CA GLU A 111 14.79 -5.16 6.36
C GLU A 111 15.63 -6.30 5.78
N GLU A 112 15.81 -7.38 6.55
CA GLU A 112 16.53 -8.57 6.08
C GLU A 112 15.86 -9.17 4.84
N THR A 113 14.52 -9.26 4.85
CA THR A 113 13.74 -9.83 3.75
C THR A 113 13.87 -8.97 2.48
N ILE A 114 13.78 -7.64 2.59
CA ILE A 114 13.90 -6.72 1.45
C ILE A 114 15.31 -6.78 0.87
N LYS A 115 16.36 -6.82 1.69
CA LYS A 115 17.75 -6.99 1.22
C LYS A 115 17.95 -8.31 0.46
N ALA A 116 17.34 -9.38 0.95
CA ALA A 116 17.41 -10.68 0.27
C ALA A 116 16.71 -10.62 -1.11
N LEU A 117 15.52 -9.98 -1.18
CA LEU A 117 14.78 -9.80 -2.44
C LEU A 117 15.55 -8.95 -3.44
N ASP A 118 16.20 -7.88 -3.01
CA ASP A 118 17.05 -7.05 -3.86
C ASP A 118 18.19 -7.87 -4.48
N GLY A 119 18.88 -8.67 -3.68
CA GLY A 119 19.93 -9.60 -4.13
C GLY A 119 19.46 -10.68 -5.13
N GLU A 120 18.18 -11.03 -5.12
CA GLU A 120 17.56 -12.01 -6.04
C GLU A 120 16.91 -11.34 -7.28
N GLY A 121 17.18 -10.05 -7.52
CA GLY A 121 16.78 -9.35 -8.74
C GLY A 121 15.38 -8.72 -8.68
N TRP A 122 14.88 -8.43 -7.47
CA TRP A 122 13.63 -7.69 -7.26
C TRP A 122 13.82 -6.18 -7.11
N GLY A 123 15.06 -5.67 -7.15
CA GLY A 123 15.37 -4.29 -6.83
C GLY A 123 14.48 -3.26 -7.53
N ASP A 124 14.34 -3.37 -8.85
CA ASP A 124 13.49 -2.45 -9.64
C ASP A 124 12.00 -2.55 -9.26
N ASP A 125 11.51 -3.76 -8.91
CA ASP A 125 10.10 -3.95 -8.56
C ASP A 125 9.79 -3.49 -7.13
N LEU A 126 10.77 -3.47 -6.23
CA LEU A 126 10.62 -2.96 -4.87
C LEU A 126 10.20 -1.49 -4.87
N THR A 127 10.62 -0.69 -5.86
CA THR A 127 10.21 0.71 -6.02
C THR A 127 8.71 0.91 -6.25
N SER A 128 8.01 -0.13 -6.73
CA SER A 128 6.54 -0.11 -6.85
C SER A 128 5.83 -0.25 -5.51
N PHE A 129 6.50 -0.82 -4.49
CA PHE A 129 5.91 -1.13 -3.17
C PHE A 129 6.40 -0.18 -2.08
N TRP A 130 7.63 0.33 -2.22
CA TRP A 130 8.32 1.16 -1.25
C TRP A 130 8.83 2.43 -1.89
N THR A 131 8.76 3.55 -1.19
CA THR A 131 9.37 4.79 -1.64
C THR A 131 10.90 4.68 -1.62
N GLU A 132 11.57 5.50 -2.41
CA GLU A 132 13.05 5.55 -2.43
C GLU A 132 13.62 5.81 -1.02
N THR A 133 13.00 6.69 -0.25
CA THR A 133 13.41 6.99 1.13
C THR A 133 13.28 5.77 2.05
N GLU A 134 12.22 4.97 1.90
CA GLU A 134 12.05 3.73 2.67
C GLU A 134 13.08 2.69 2.26
N LEU A 135 13.36 2.53 0.96
CA LEU A 135 14.39 1.60 0.47
C LEU A 135 15.78 2.00 0.96
N GLN A 136 16.12 3.28 0.95
CA GLN A 136 17.36 3.79 1.53
C GLN A 136 17.43 3.51 3.04
N GLY A 137 16.31 3.60 3.75
CA GLY A 137 16.20 3.21 5.16
C GLY A 137 16.54 1.74 5.40
N PHE A 138 16.20 0.86 4.47
CA PHE A 138 16.59 -0.56 4.46
C PHE A 138 18.02 -0.81 3.91
N GLY A 139 18.78 0.24 3.60
CA GLY A 139 20.14 0.14 3.09
C GLY A 139 20.24 -0.24 1.61
N ILE A 140 19.14 -0.12 0.86
CA ILE A 140 19.11 -0.34 -0.58
C ILE A 140 19.33 1.00 -1.27
N HIS A 141 20.44 1.11 -1.98
CA HIS A 141 20.81 2.28 -2.77
C HIS A 141 20.55 1.96 -4.24
N GLN A 142 19.61 2.66 -4.84
CA GLN A 142 19.46 2.66 -6.30
C GLN A 142 20.40 3.72 -6.88
N ASP A 143 21.19 3.33 -7.86
CA ASP A 143 21.93 4.29 -8.69
C ASP A 143 20.90 5.05 -9.55
N SER A 144 20.27 6.07 -8.97
CA SER A 144 19.30 6.92 -9.67
C SER A 144 20.03 7.87 -10.62
N SER A 145 20.27 7.38 -11.84
CA SER A 145 20.60 8.24 -13.01
C SER A 145 19.33 8.68 -13.77
N THR A 146 18.17 8.65 -13.16
CA THR A 146 16.92 9.14 -13.78
C THR A 146 16.64 10.55 -13.27
N GLU A 147 16.82 11.54 -14.14
CA GLU A 147 16.35 12.91 -13.90
C GLU A 147 14.84 12.87 -13.62
N ILE A 148 14.43 13.39 -12.47
CA ILE A 148 13.02 13.56 -12.13
C ILE A 148 12.50 14.68 -13.02
N ASP A 149 11.62 14.34 -13.95
CA ASP A 149 10.84 15.32 -14.70
C ASP A 149 9.78 15.93 -13.78
N LEU A 150 10.05 17.10 -13.23
CA LEU A 150 9.17 17.85 -12.35
C LEU A 150 8.01 18.55 -13.08
N THR A 151 7.71 18.18 -14.33
CA THR A 151 6.73 18.86 -15.18
C THR A 151 5.44 18.08 -15.42
N ASP A 152 4.96 17.25 -14.50
CA ASP A 152 3.61 16.68 -14.61
C ASP A 152 2.57 17.75 -14.21
N PRO A 153 1.80 18.31 -15.18
CA PRO A 153 0.82 19.35 -14.92
C PRO A 153 -0.44 18.83 -14.20
N ASN A 154 -0.53 17.54 -13.85
CA ASN A 154 -1.66 16.94 -13.14
C ASN A 154 -1.36 16.59 -11.67
N ASP A 155 -0.20 16.97 -11.15
CA ASP A 155 0.07 16.88 -9.72
C ASP A 155 -0.72 17.98 -9.00
N ASP A 156 -1.83 17.62 -8.38
CA ASP A 156 -2.71 18.54 -7.63
C ASP A 156 -2.13 18.97 -6.27
N GLY A 157 -0.84 18.64 -6.02
CA GLY A 157 -0.14 19.02 -4.79
C GLY A 157 -0.73 18.40 -3.52
N SER A 158 -1.62 17.44 -3.66
CA SER A 158 -2.08 16.64 -2.51
C SER A 158 -0.92 15.78 -2.04
N PRO A 159 -0.51 15.84 -0.78
CA PRO A 159 0.52 14.97 -0.27
C PRO A 159 0.03 13.53 -0.36
N SER A 160 0.38 12.86 -1.44
CA SER A 160 0.19 11.43 -1.63
C SER A 160 1.26 10.72 -0.81
N GLY A 161 1.00 10.60 0.43
CA GLY A 161 1.85 9.88 1.34
C GLY A 161 1.34 10.19 2.73
N PHE A 162 0.99 9.19 3.48
CA PHE A 162 1.19 9.30 4.90
C PHE A 162 2.63 9.78 5.04
N ALA A 163 2.79 11.04 5.46
CA ALA A 163 4.07 11.48 5.97
C ALA A 163 4.51 10.36 6.89
N SER A 164 5.66 9.78 6.63
CA SER A 164 6.24 8.77 7.49
C SER A 164 6.14 9.32 8.90
N GLY A 165 5.23 8.75 9.68
CA GLY A 165 5.08 9.12 11.08
C GLY A 165 6.44 8.96 11.73
N PRO A 166 6.69 9.56 12.90
CA PRO A 166 7.96 9.50 13.56
C PRO A 166 8.45 8.06 13.60
N GLN A 167 9.62 7.79 13.01
CA GLN A 167 10.22 6.46 13.04
C GLN A 167 10.68 6.17 14.46
N PHE A 168 10.14 5.14 15.07
CA PHE A 168 10.58 4.68 16.38
C PHE A 168 11.89 3.92 16.20
N VAL A 169 12.99 4.50 16.63
CA VAL A 169 14.36 3.92 16.59
C VAL A 169 14.60 2.95 17.75
N ASP A 170 13.82 3.10 18.81
CA ASP A 170 13.73 2.22 19.98
C ASP A 170 12.30 2.32 20.50
N LYS A 171 11.85 1.34 21.30
CA LYS A 171 10.46 1.32 21.84
C LYS A 171 10.02 2.61 22.52
N ASN A 172 10.98 3.47 22.89
CA ASN A 172 10.75 4.72 23.58
C ASN A 172 11.50 5.91 22.94
N GLU A 173 11.98 5.81 21.70
CA GLU A 173 12.72 6.88 21.04
C GLU A 173 12.10 7.24 19.69
N VAL A 174 11.94 8.53 19.42
CA VAL A 174 11.41 9.09 18.18
C VAL A 174 12.53 9.82 17.45
N LEU A 175 12.85 9.41 16.22
CA LEU A 175 13.77 10.12 15.35
C LEU A 175 12.97 11.05 14.43
N ILE A 176 13.29 12.34 14.45
CA ILE A 176 12.66 13.34 13.58
C ILE A 176 13.73 13.93 12.67
N THR A 177 13.46 13.88 11.38
CA THR A 177 14.28 14.46 10.32
C THR A 177 13.49 15.51 9.56
N GLY A 178 14.13 16.59 9.15
CA GLY A 178 13.47 17.66 8.40
C GLY A 178 14.43 18.82 8.08
N GLU A 179 13.90 19.89 7.54
CA GLU A 179 14.71 21.08 7.24
C GLU A 179 15.25 21.70 8.53
N LYS A 180 16.54 22.00 8.55
CA LYS A 180 17.28 22.50 9.72
C LYS A 180 16.61 23.70 10.40
N GLY A 181 16.10 24.66 9.61
CA GLY A 181 15.44 25.85 10.15
C GLY A 181 14.12 25.57 10.88
N ILE A 182 13.41 24.52 10.50
CA ILE A 182 12.16 24.06 11.14
C ILE A 182 12.51 23.29 12.41
N LEU A 183 13.46 22.37 12.32
CA LEU A 183 13.89 21.52 13.43
C LEU A 183 14.53 22.30 14.59
N GLU A 184 15.14 23.47 14.32
CA GLU A 184 15.76 24.34 15.31
C GLU A 184 14.82 25.42 15.86
N SER A 185 13.56 25.49 15.36
CA SER A 185 12.62 26.51 15.86
C SER A 185 12.15 26.19 17.28
N GLU A 186 12.13 27.21 18.15
CA GLU A 186 11.72 27.06 19.55
C GLU A 186 10.28 26.55 19.69
N THR A 187 9.39 26.98 18.81
CA THR A 187 7.99 26.53 18.79
C THR A 187 7.88 25.05 18.45
N PHE A 188 8.66 24.57 17.47
CA PHE A 188 8.68 23.16 17.08
C PHE A 188 9.25 22.29 18.20
N LEU A 189 10.39 22.68 18.77
CA LEU A 189 11.04 21.93 19.84
C LEU A 189 10.18 21.85 21.11
N THR A 190 9.47 22.93 21.45
CA THR A 190 8.55 22.95 22.59
C THR A 190 7.38 22.01 22.35
N GLY A 191 6.71 22.09 21.19
CA GLY A 191 5.60 21.19 20.86
C GLY A 191 6.02 19.73 20.80
N LEU A 192 7.23 19.44 20.32
CA LEU A 192 7.80 18.11 20.30
C LEU A 192 8.08 17.57 21.71
N ALA A 193 8.65 18.39 22.58
CA ALA A 193 8.91 18.03 23.96
C ALA A 193 7.62 17.72 24.73
N ASP A 194 6.57 18.52 24.54
CA ASP A 194 5.25 18.32 25.15
C ASP A 194 4.60 17.03 24.66
N PHE A 195 4.67 16.78 23.35
CA PHE A 195 4.16 15.54 22.74
C PHE A 195 4.88 14.31 23.30
N CYS A 196 6.20 14.29 23.25
CA CYS A 196 7.00 13.16 23.73
C CYS A 196 6.81 12.91 25.22
N SER A 197 6.70 13.98 26.02
CA SER A 197 6.43 13.88 27.46
C SER A 197 5.07 13.26 27.76
N SER A 198 4.05 13.51 26.92
CA SER A 198 2.71 12.96 27.09
C SER A 198 2.66 11.44 26.92
N PHE A 199 3.64 10.86 26.25
CA PHE A 199 3.73 9.42 25.93
C PHE A 199 4.96 8.73 26.54
N ASP A 200 5.72 9.40 27.41
CA ASP A 200 6.97 8.91 28.00
C ASP A 200 8.02 8.49 26.94
N LEU A 201 8.11 9.28 25.87
CA LEU A 201 9.01 9.06 24.74
C LEU A 201 10.25 9.94 24.84
N LYS A 202 11.38 9.44 24.34
CA LYS A 202 12.59 10.23 24.07
C LYS A 202 12.60 10.62 22.59
N TYR A 203 13.22 11.73 22.24
CA TYR A 203 13.35 12.14 20.84
C TYR A 203 14.78 12.56 20.51
N LYS A 204 15.14 12.35 19.23
CA LYS A 204 16.35 12.86 18.61
C LYS A 204 15.97 13.65 17.37
N VAL A 205 16.56 14.82 17.19
CA VAL A 205 16.43 15.66 15.99
C VAL A 205 17.73 15.57 15.22
N ARG A 206 17.66 15.30 13.92
CA ARG A 206 18.82 15.23 13.02
C ARG A 206 18.64 16.14 11.83
#